data_0a46ec4e4cded511db60c0c388bffd0f
#
_entry.id   0a46ec4e4cded511db60c0c388bffd0f
#
_cell.length_a   1.000
_cell.length_b   1.000
_cell.length_c   1.000
_cell.angle_alpha   90.00
_cell.angle_beta   90.00
_cell.angle_gamma   90.00
#
_symmetry.space_group_name_H-M   'P 1'
#
loop_
_entity.id
_entity.type
_entity.pdbx_description
1 polymer ?
#
loop_
_entity_poly.entity_id
_entity_poly.type
_entity_poly.pdbx_seq_one_letter_code
_entity_poly.pdbx_strand_id
1 'polypeptide(L)'
;MMNDSIKTKLIWDIDGTLLRTNGAAAIPFTKAVSEFADIPVVIDRKSLSGFTDYEIAMYLLQLHGIAFEIKDITQILTTYIQNLPKSLSHVGVDLINNVNQVLEKLTQLPNMELLIGTGNCLEGARTKLQHVGLDRFFLDCNLYCSSESLWNRDLIIQEVARSILPNELGIIIGDSPRDISSAKHAGLSVIAVATGAHSYEELIKHHPNAILKKNWEYSDLMIMIEKISSS
;
A
#
# COMPACT_ATOMS: atom_id res chain seq x y z
N MET A 1 -29.53 -0.31 0.18
CA MET A 1 -29.34 -0.82 1.57
C MET A 1 -28.29 -1.89 1.46
N MET A 2 -27.12 -1.71 2.07
CA MET A 2 -26.12 -2.77 2.15
C MET A 2 -26.76 -4.00 2.79
N ASN A 3 -26.51 -5.17 2.20
CA ASN A 3 -27.01 -6.41 2.77
C ASN A 3 -26.35 -6.58 4.14
N ASP A 4 -27.06 -6.40 5.24
CA ASP A 4 -26.54 -6.35 6.63
C ASP A 4 -25.84 -7.65 7.08
N SER A 5 -25.75 -8.64 6.17
CA SER A 5 -25.24 -9.97 6.47
C SER A 5 -23.80 -10.24 6.00
N ILE A 6 -23.24 -9.46 5.07
CA ILE A 6 -21.90 -9.73 4.51
C ILE A 6 -20.86 -8.84 5.18
N LYS A 7 -19.93 -9.46 5.92
CA LYS A 7 -18.77 -8.76 6.45
C LYS A 7 -17.83 -8.39 5.30
N THR A 8 -17.41 -7.13 5.25
CA THR A 8 -16.53 -6.59 4.20
C THR A 8 -15.18 -6.22 4.80
N LYS A 9 -14.11 -6.77 4.25
CA LYS A 9 -12.72 -6.42 4.57
C LYS A 9 -12.19 -5.45 3.53
N LEU A 10 -11.86 -4.24 3.94
CA LEU A 10 -11.25 -3.21 3.10
C LEU A 10 -9.73 -3.23 3.31
N ILE A 11 -9.02 -3.63 2.29
CA ILE A 11 -7.56 -3.80 2.31
C ILE A 11 -6.93 -2.55 1.65
N TRP A 12 -6.31 -1.72 2.46
CA TRP A 12 -5.73 -0.45 2.02
C TRP A 12 -4.25 -0.56 1.72
N ASP A 13 -3.84 -0.03 0.58
CA ASP A 13 -2.44 0.36 0.40
C ASP A 13 -2.15 1.68 1.12
N ILE A 14 -0.87 2.04 1.29
CA ILE A 14 -0.44 3.22 2.03
C ILE A 14 -0.02 4.35 1.08
N ASP A 15 1.06 4.16 0.34
CA ASP A 15 1.69 5.22 -0.47
C ASP A 15 0.90 5.50 -1.75
N GLY A 16 0.36 6.70 -1.88
CA GLY A 16 -0.52 7.06 -3.00
C GLY A 16 -1.99 6.78 -2.76
N THR A 17 -2.33 6.03 -1.70
CA THR A 17 -3.70 5.64 -1.34
C THR A 17 -4.17 6.30 -0.04
N LEU A 18 -3.45 6.14 1.07
CA LEU A 18 -3.76 6.78 2.35
C LEU A 18 -2.99 8.10 2.53
N LEU A 19 -1.73 8.13 2.09
CA LEU A 19 -0.84 9.28 2.27
C LEU A 19 0.13 9.45 1.08
N ARG A 20 0.76 10.63 1.03
CA ARG A 20 1.90 10.93 0.15
C ARG A 20 3.08 11.38 0.98
N THR A 21 4.20 10.66 0.85
CA THR A 21 5.45 11.02 1.54
C THR A 21 6.22 12.15 0.86
N ASN A 22 5.77 12.66 -0.29
CA ASN A 22 6.42 13.73 -1.07
C ASN A 22 7.91 13.47 -1.38
N GLY A 23 8.31 12.20 -1.37
CA GLY A 23 9.70 11.76 -1.56
C GLY A 23 10.47 11.54 -0.26
N ALA A 24 9.88 11.83 0.91
CA ALA A 24 10.52 11.61 2.20
C ALA A 24 10.97 10.15 2.40
N ALA A 25 10.22 9.18 1.90
CA ALA A 25 10.60 7.78 2.00
C ALA A 25 11.75 7.42 1.02
N ALA A 26 11.81 8.04 -0.16
CA ALA A 26 12.84 7.76 -1.14
C ALA A 26 14.24 8.20 -0.69
N ILE A 27 14.36 9.29 0.05
CA ILE A 27 15.65 9.85 0.52
C ILE A 27 16.43 8.83 1.37
N PRO A 28 15.88 8.33 2.51
CA PRO A 28 16.58 7.37 3.34
C PRO A 28 16.73 6.00 2.65
N PHE A 29 15.80 5.63 1.77
CA PHE A 29 15.90 4.38 1.01
C PHE A 29 17.07 4.41 0.03
N THR A 30 17.14 5.45 -0.80
CA THR A 30 18.25 5.66 -1.73
C THR A 30 19.60 5.69 -1.01
N LYS A 31 19.64 6.41 0.14
CA LYS A 31 20.84 6.49 0.96
C LYS A 31 21.25 5.10 1.47
N ALA A 32 20.32 4.31 2.00
CA ALA A 32 20.62 2.98 2.53
C ALA A 32 21.18 2.03 1.46
N VAL A 33 20.60 2.04 0.24
CA VAL A 33 21.10 1.25 -0.88
C VAL A 33 22.48 1.75 -1.33
N SER A 34 22.66 3.08 -1.41
CA SER A 34 23.96 3.68 -1.81
C SER A 34 25.09 3.37 -0.83
N GLU A 35 24.79 3.41 0.47
CA GLU A 35 25.77 3.04 1.52
C GLU A 35 26.15 1.56 1.46
N PHE A 36 25.16 0.68 1.23
CA PHE A 36 25.44 -0.75 1.09
C PHE A 36 26.26 -1.07 -0.16
N ALA A 37 25.91 -0.46 -1.29
CA ALA A 37 26.51 -0.73 -2.59
C ALA A 37 27.84 0.01 -2.83
N ASP A 38 28.19 0.99 -1.98
CA ASP A 38 29.30 1.93 -2.12
C ASP A 38 29.28 2.68 -3.48
N ILE A 39 28.08 3.00 -3.99
CA ILE A 39 27.86 3.75 -5.22
C ILE A 39 26.66 4.70 -5.07
N PRO A 40 26.63 5.83 -5.82
CA PRO A 40 25.42 6.65 -5.88
C PRO A 40 24.27 5.91 -6.58
N VAL A 41 23.12 5.82 -5.91
CA VAL A 41 21.89 5.23 -6.45
C VAL A 41 20.81 6.30 -6.54
N VAL A 42 20.02 6.27 -7.61
CA VAL A 42 18.88 7.17 -7.84
C VAL A 42 17.63 6.33 -8.06
N ILE A 43 16.53 6.74 -7.45
CA ILE A 43 15.22 6.08 -7.57
C ILE A 43 14.33 6.87 -8.53
N ASP A 44 13.89 6.22 -9.61
CA ASP A 44 12.72 6.69 -10.38
C ASP A 44 11.43 6.19 -9.69
N ARG A 45 10.80 7.08 -8.94
CA ARG A 45 9.62 6.75 -8.13
C ARG A 45 8.41 6.29 -8.97
N LYS A 46 8.27 6.77 -10.21
CA LYS A 46 7.14 6.38 -11.05
C LYS A 46 7.29 4.93 -11.55
N SER A 47 8.48 4.56 -11.99
CA SER A 47 8.75 3.20 -12.50
C SER A 47 8.67 2.13 -11.40
N LEU A 48 8.85 2.52 -10.14
CA LEU A 48 8.81 1.64 -8.97
C LEU A 48 7.47 1.70 -8.20
N SER A 49 6.46 2.40 -8.75
CA SER A 49 5.14 2.47 -8.12
C SER A 49 4.50 1.08 -7.99
N GLY A 50 4.03 0.74 -6.80
CA GLY A 50 3.44 -0.55 -6.47
C GLY A 50 4.45 -1.68 -6.22
N PHE A 51 5.77 -1.42 -6.32
CA PHE A 51 6.80 -2.36 -5.86
C PHE A 51 6.81 -2.45 -4.35
N THR A 52 7.27 -3.58 -3.82
CA THR A 52 7.54 -3.70 -2.39
C THR A 52 8.92 -3.11 -2.04
N ASP A 53 9.15 -2.80 -0.77
CA ASP A 53 10.46 -2.36 -0.29
C ASP A 53 11.56 -3.41 -0.61
N TYR A 54 11.23 -4.71 -0.50
CA TYR A 54 12.13 -5.80 -0.89
C TYR A 54 12.42 -5.79 -2.40
N GLU A 55 11.39 -5.69 -3.25
CA GLU A 55 11.57 -5.62 -4.71
C GLU A 55 12.41 -4.41 -5.11
N ILE A 56 12.17 -3.23 -4.49
CA ILE A 56 12.92 -2.01 -4.79
C ILE A 56 14.41 -2.21 -4.47
N ALA A 57 14.73 -2.73 -3.29
CA ALA A 57 16.11 -2.97 -2.89
C ALA A 57 16.79 -3.98 -3.82
N MET A 58 16.16 -5.12 -4.10
CA MET A 58 16.67 -6.14 -5.03
C MET A 58 16.89 -5.57 -6.43
N TYR A 59 15.89 -4.85 -6.97
CA TYR A 59 15.96 -4.24 -8.30
C TYR A 59 17.13 -3.25 -8.41
N LEU A 60 17.31 -2.38 -7.42
CA LEU A 60 18.37 -1.38 -7.44
C LEU A 60 19.76 -2.03 -7.38
N LEU A 61 19.97 -3.07 -6.59
CA LEU A 61 21.22 -3.81 -6.54
C LEU A 61 21.49 -4.53 -7.87
N GLN A 62 20.49 -5.19 -8.45
CA GLN A 62 20.58 -5.86 -9.75
C GLN A 62 20.92 -4.88 -10.88
N LEU A 63 20.26 -3.70 -10.88
CA LEU A 63 20.49 -2.66 -11.88
C LEU A 63 21.98 -2.20 -11.91
N HIS A 64 22.64 -2.22 -10.77
CA HIS A 64 24.05 -1.85 -10.63
C HIS A 64 25.01 -3.04 -10.65
N GLY A 65 24.52 -4.26 -10.93
CA GLY A 65 25.35 -5.46 -10.99
C GLY A 65 25.94 -5.91 -9.64
N ILE A 66 25.31 -5.49 -8.53
CA ILE A 66 25.73 -5.85 -7.17
C ILE A 66 25.11 -7.20 -6.80
N ALA A 67 25.94 -8.17 -6.46
CA ALA A 67 25.49 -9.44 -5.90
C ALA A 67 24.99 -9.24 -4.47
N PHE A 68 23.92 -9.94 -4.10
CA PHE A 68 23.33 -9.84 -2.77
C PHE A 68 22.68 -11.16 -2.33
N GLU A 69 22.55 -11.32 -1.04
CA GLU A 69 21.73 -12.33 -0.39
C GLU A 69 20.53 -11.65 0.29
N ILE A 70 19.52 -12.44 0.72
CA ILE A 70 18.33 -11.90 1.36
C ILE A 70 18.64 -11.11 2.65
N LYS A 71 19.65 -11.52 3.41
CA LYS A 71 20.13 -10.80 4.59
C LYS A 71 20.59 -9.37 4.30
N ASP A 72 21.17 -9.15 3.11
CA ASP A 72 21.65 -7.84 2.67
C ASP A 72 20.47 -6.89 2.44
N ILE A 73 19.39 -7.40 1.87
CA ILE A 73 18.12 -6.65 1.73
C ILE A 73 17.60 -6.25 3.11
N THR A 74 17.58 -7.18 4.07
CA THR A 74 17.15 -6.91 5.46
C THR A 74 18.02 -5.83 6.11
N GLN A 75 19.34 -5.84 5.88
CA GLN A 75 20.25 -4.81 6.37
C GLN A 75 19.96 -3.42 5.75
N ILE A 76 19.75 -3.35 4.43
CA ILE A 76 19.36 -2.12 3.73
C ILE A 76 18.06 -1.56 4.31
N LEU A 77 17.04 -2.40 4.47
CA LEU A 77 15.75 -1.98 5.02
C LEU A 77 15.87 -1.53 6.48
N THR A 78 16.74 -2.14 7.28
CA THR A 78 17.03 -1.70 8.65
C THR A 78 17.60 -0.28 8.67
N THR A 79 18.58 0.01 7.80
CA THR A 79 19.17 1.34 7.66
C THR A 79 18.14 2.37 7.17
N TYR A 80 17.29 1.98 6.21
CA TYR A 80 16.19 2.79 5.71
C TYR A 80 15.23 3.19 6.84
N ILE A 81 14.74 2.20 7.62
CA ILE A 81 13.77 2.39 8.70
C ILE A 81 14.31 3.31 9.79
N GLN A 82 15.58 3.17 10.17
CA GLN A 82 16.22 4.03 11.18
C GLN A 82 16.23 5.52 10.79
N ASN A 83 16.30 5.82 9.50
CA ASN A 83 16.37 7.19 8.98
C ASN A 83 15.00 7.74 8.52
N LEU A 84 13.99 6.88 8.36
CA LEU A 84 12.67 7.23 7.84
C LEU A 84 11.95 8.28 8.69
N PRO A 85 11.85 8.18 10.05
CA PRO A 85 11.12 9.15 10.87
C PRO A 85 11.64 10.56 10.71
N LYS A 86 12.97 10.74 10.70
CA LYS A 86 13.62 12.05 10.52
C LYS A 86 13.29 12.63 9.15
N SER A 87 13.30 11.82 8.11
CA SER A 87 13.01 12.25 6.74
C SER A 87 11.54 12.65 6.58
N LEU A 88 10.59 11.87 7.12
CA LEU A 88 9.16 12.20 7.12
C LEU A 88 8.89 13.56 7.81
N SER A 89 9.52 13.79 8.96
CA SER A 89 9.36 15.05 9.71
C SER A 89 9.99 16.25 8.98
N HIS A 90 11.07 16.05 8.22
CA HIS A 90 11.77 17.15 7.53
C HIS A 90 11.07 17.55 6.22
N VAL A 91 10.61 16.60 5.43
CA VAL A 91 9.99 16.83 4.12
C VAL A 91 8.49 17.09 4.24
N GLY A 92 7.84 16.41 5.18
CA GLY A 92 6.40 16.44 5.37
C GLY A 92 5.67 15.29 4.64
N VAL A 93 4.51 14.95 5.18
CA VAL A 93 3.62 13.90 4.66
C VAL A 93 2.22 14.46 4.56
N ASP A 94 1.57 14.28 3.42
CA ASP A 94 0.18 14.71 3.21
C ASP A 94 -0.76 13.52 3.28
N LEU A 95 -1.88 13.68 3.99
CA LEU A 95 -3.00 12.75 3.88
C LEU A 95 -3.69 12.90 2.52
N ILE A 96 -4.14 11.79 1.95
CA ILE A 96 -4.91 11.81 0.70
C ILE A 96 -6.36 12.14 1.03
N ASN A 97 -6.88 13.19 0.39
CA ASN A 97 -8.24 13.67 0.60
C ASN A 97 -8.56 13.82 2.11
N ASN A 98 -9.75 13.41 2.50
CA ASN A 98 -10.19 13.37 3.90
C ASN A 98 -10.12 11.93 4.47
N VAL A 99 -9.07 11.16 4.12
CA VAL A 99 -8.96 9.73 4.45
C VAL A 99 -9.14 9.45 5.96
N ASN A 100 -8.64 10.33 6.81
CA ASN A 100 -8.83 10.23 8.26
C ASN A 100 -10.32 10.16 8.66
N GLN A 101 -11.15 11.06 8.10
CA GLN A 101 -12.60 11.08 8.34
C GLN A 101 -13.29 9.88 7.68
N VAL A 102 -12.79 9.43 6.54
CA VAL A 102 -13.31 8.23 5.84
C VAL A 102 -13.09 7.00 6.70
N LEU A 103 -11.87 6.77 7.18
CA LEU A 103 -11.55 5.63 8.05
C LEU A 103 -12.35 5.67 9.35
N GLU A 104 -12.50 6.84 9.97
CA GLU A 104 -13.30 7.00 11.18
C GLU A 104 -14.77 6.61 10.96
N LYS A 105 -15.40 7.02 9.85
CA LYS A 105 -16.77 6.60 9.52
C LYS A 105 -16.84 5.09 9.23
N LEU A 106 -15.88 4.52 8.55
CA LEU A 106 -15.85 3.09 8.23
C LEU A 106 -15.74 2.23 9.49
N THR A 107 -14.94 2.64 10.50
CA THR A 107 -14.81 1.90 11.78
C THR A 107 -16.10 1.91 12.62
N GLN A 108 -17.05 2.79 12.33
CA GLN A 108 -18.37 2.80 12.97
C GLN A 108 -19.35 1.80 12.36
N LEU A 109 -19.03 1.22 11.20
CA LEU A 109 -19.87 0.24 10.53
C LEU A 109 -19.56 -1.17 11.05
N PRO A 110 -20.53 -1.89 11.65
CA PRO A 110 -20.26 -3.17 12.33
C PRO A 110 -19.82 -4.30 11.40
N ASN A 111 -20.12 -4.19 10.12
CA ASN A 111 -19.76 -5.16 9.09
C ASN A 111 -18.51 -4.78 8.27
N MET A 112 -17.80 -3.72 8.66
CA MET A 112 -16.55 -3.29 8.01
C MET A 112 -15.35 -3.62 8.88
N GLU A 113 -14.31 -4.19 8.26
CA GLU A 113 -13.00 -4.41 8.86
C GLU A 113 -11.93 -3.77 7.99
N LEU A 114 -11.01 -3.02 8.62
CA LEU A 114 -9.94 -2.32 7.93
C LEU A 114 -8.63 -3.10 8.06
N LEU A 115 -8.00 -3.39 6.92
CA LEU A 115 -6.72 -4.07 6.82
C LEU A 115 -5.74 -3.21 6.02
N ILE A 116 -4.46 -3.40 6.26
CA ILE A 116 -3.39 -2.90 5.38
C ILE A 116 -2.87 -4.06 4.53
N GLY A 117 -2.75 -3.81 3.21
CA GLY A 117 -2.05 -4.69 2.27
C GLY A 117 -1.08 -3.84 1.47
N THR A 118 0.18 -3.76 1.89
CA THR A 118 1.14 -2.78 1.36
C THR A 118 2.48 -3.39 0.98
N GLY A 119 3.12 -2.80 -0.03
CA GLY A 119 4.52 -3.12 -0.38
C GLY A 119 5.55 -2.66 0.64
N ASN A 120 5.18 -1.82 1.59
CA ASN A 120 6.08 -1.41 2.67
C ASN A 120 6.48 -2.60 3.56
N CYS A 121 7.70 -2.63 4.07
CA CYS A 121 8.05 -3.50 5.18
C CYS A 121 7.29 -3.06 6.46
N LEU A 122 7.10 -3.97 7.40
CA LEU A 122 6.23 -3.76 8.57
C LEU A 122 6.57 -2.47 9.34
N GLU A 123 7.83 -2.28 9.70
CA GLU A 123 8.25 -1.10 10.46
C GLU A 123 8.19 0.20 9.63
N GLY A 124 8.37 0.11 8.31
CA GLY A 124 8.15 1.22 7.38
C GLY A 124 6.69 1.64 7.32
N ALA A 125 5.77 0.67 7.23
CA ALA A 125 4.32 0.89 7.28
C ALA A 125 3.89 1.53 8.61
N ARG A 126 4.30 0.95 9.75
CA ARG A 126 4.01 1.49 11.09
C ARG A 126 4.51 2.92 11.24
N THR A 127 5.76 3.18 10.87
CA THR A 127 6.35 4.52 10.96
C THR A 127 5.56 5.55 10.16
N LYS A 128 5.14 5.23 8.94
CA LYS A 128 4.33 6.13 8.11
C LYS A 128 2.95 6.37 8.69
N LEU A 129 2.25 5.31 9.11
CA LEU A 129 0.91 5.41 9.69
C LEU A 129 0.93 6.21 11.00
N GLN A 130 1.87 5.94 11.90
CA GLN A 130 2.05 6.66 13.17
C GLN A 130 2.37 8.14 12.95
N HIS A 131 3.21 8.45 11.95
CA HIS A 131 3.59 9.82 11.65
C HIS A 131 2.39 10.74 11.34
N VAL A 132 1.33 10.17 10.74
CA VAL A 132 0.10 10.90 10.39
C VAL A 132 -1.10 10.55 11.28
N GLY A 133 -0.91 9.71 12.31
CA GLY A 133 -1.94 9.31 13.27
C GLY A 133 -3.03 8.41 12.70
N LEU A 134 -2.73 7.65 11.64
CA LEU A 134 -3.65 6.65 11.06
C LEU A 134 -3.51 5.26 11.66
N ASP A 135 -2.44 4.98 12.42
CA ASP A 135 -2.18 3.70 13.08
C ASP A 135 -3.33 3.25 13.97
N ARG A 136 -4.06 4.18 14.61
CA ARG A 136 -5.22 3.91 15.46
C ARG A 136 -6.39 3.20 14.75
N PHE A 137 -6.44 3.20 13.43
CA PHE A 137 -7.51 2.56 12.65
C PHE A 137 -7.19 1.11 12.27
N PHE A 138 -5.93 0.67 12.45
CA PHE A 138 -5.48 -0.64 12.00
C PHE A 138 -4.87 -1.43 13.16
N LEU A 139 -5.42 -2.60 13.45
CA LEU A 139 -4.83 -3.51 14.43
C LEU A 139 -3.53 -4.10 13.88
N ASP A 140 -2.56 -4.37 14.75
CA ASP A 140 -1.27 -4.95 14.34
C ASP A 140 -1.41 -6.27 13.58
N CYS A 141 -2.39 -7.11 13.94
CA CYS A 141 -2.67 -8.37 13.25
C CYS A 141 -3.29 -8.17 11.84
N ASN A 142 -3.71 -6.96 11.51
CA ASN A 142 -4.31 -6.61 10.22
C ASN A 142 -3.32 -5.91 9.29
N LEU A 143 -2.03 -5.91 9.59
CA LEU A 143 -0.97 -5.34 8.76
C LEU A 143 -0.28 -6.43 7.94
N TYR A 144 -0.62 -6.51 6.65
CA TYR A 144 0.01 -7.39 5.67
C TYR A 144 1.05 -6.58 4.89
N CYS A 145 2.30 -6.80 5.21
CA CYS A 145 3.45 -6.03 4.75
C CYS A 145 4.48 -6.92 4.06
N SER A 146 5.41 -6.31 3.33
CA SER A 146 6.50 -7.07 2.73
C SER A 146 7.46 -7.62 3.78
N SER A 147 7.99 -8.80 3.49
CA SER A 147 8.97 -9.54 4.31
C SER A 147 9.81 -10.44 3.40
N GLU A 148 10.75 -11.18 3.97
CA GLU A 148 11.54 -12.18 3.23
C GLU A 148 10.65 -13.22 2.52
N SER A 149 9.57 -13.67 3.17
CA SER A 149 8.61 -14.63 2.60
C SER A 149 7.54 -13.98 1.73
N LEU A 150 7.25 -12.70 1.95
CA LEU A 150 6.24 -11.92 1.24
C LEU A 150 6.93 -10.77 0.48
N TRP A 151 7.95 -11.10 -0.32
CA TRP A 151 8.84 -10.11 -0.93
C TRP A 151 8.21 -9.37 -2.13
N ASN A 152 7.12 -9.86 -2.72
CA ASN A 152 6.41 -9.19 -3.81
C ASN A 152 4.93 -8.97 -3.50
N ARG A 153 4.29 -8.09 -4.29
CA ARG A 153 2.90 -7.68 -4.07
C ARG A 153 1.92 -8.84 -4.14
N ASP A 154 2.08 -9.77 -5.07
CA ASP A 154 1.17 -10.90 -5.25
C ASP A 154 1.16 -11.82 -4.01
N LEU A 155 2.32 -12.10 -3.43
CA LEU A 155 2.43 -12.90 -2.22
C LEU A 155 1.73 -12.25 -1.01
N ILE A 156 1.88 -10.92 -0.86
CA ILE A 156 1.20 -10.17 0.21
C ILE A 156 -0.32 -10.29 0.05
N ILE A 157 -0.84 -10.04 -1.15
CA ILE A 157 -2.28 -10.04 -1.38
C ILE A 157 -2.86 -11.46 -1.34
N GLN A 158 -2.11 -12.49 -1.74
CA GLN A 158 -2.50 -13.88 -1.52
C GLN A 158 -2.61 -14.23 -0.03
N GLU A 159 -1.69 -13.71 0.80
CA GLU A 159 -1.76 -13.93 2.25
C GLU A 159 -2.99 -13.22 2.86
N VAL A 160 -3.29 -12.00 2.41
CA VAL A 160 -4.56 -11.32 2.76
C VAL A 160 -5.76 -12.17 2.36
N ALA A 161 -5.79 -12.68 1.14
CA ALA A 161 -6.91 -13.48 0.62
C ALA A 161 -7.20 -14.72 1.47
N ARG A 162 -6.16 -15.36 2.02
CA ARG A 162 -6.31 -16.50 2.95
C ARG A 162 -7.00 -16.14 4.26
N SER A 163 -6.97 -14.87 4.67
CA SER A 163 -7.64 -14.39 5.88
C SER A 163 -9.12 -14.07 5.66
N ILE A 164 -9.61 -14.09 4.41
CA ILE A 164 -10.98 -13.76 4.04
C ILE A 164 -11.81 -15.05 4.00
N LEU A 165 -12.87 -15.10 4.78
CA LEU A 165 -13.76 -16.26 4.85
C LEU A 165 -14.67 -16.32 3.60
N PRO A 166 -15.23 -17.51 3.24
CA PRO A 166 -16.08 -17.67 2.07
C PRO A 166 -17.35 -16.79 2.04
N ASN A 167 -17.80 -16.35 3.22
CA ASN A 167 -18.96 -15.47 3.38
C ASN A 167 -18.58 -14.00 3.63
N GLU A 168 -17.33 -13.65 3.46
CA GLU A 168 -16.82 -12.28 3.57
C GLU A 168 -16.46 -11.73 2.19
N LEU A 169 -16.55 -10.41 2.03
CA LEU A 169 -16.14 -9.69 0.82
C LEU A 169 -14.80 -9.00 1.06
N GLY A 170 -13.78 -9.34 0.26
CA GLY A 170 -12.49 -8.67 0.25
C GLY A 170 -12.39 -7.65 -0.87
N ILE A 171 -12.08 -6.39 -0.53
CA ILE A 171 -11.90 -5.30 -1.51
C ILE A 171 -10.56 -4.62 -1.26
N ILE A 172 -9.69 -4.63 -2.25
CA ILE A 172 -8.43 -3.88 -2.22
C ILE A 172 -8.69 -2.43 -2.65
N ILE A 173 -8.05 -1.49 -1.97
CA ILE A 173 -8.04 -0.08 -2.33
C ILE A 173 -6.59 0.31 -2.55
N GLY A 174 -6.24 0.68 -3.79
CA GLY A 174 -4.86 0.98 -4.18
C GLY A 174 -4.76 1.87 -5.42
N ASP A 175 -3.60 2.49 -5.63
CA ASP A 175 -3.38 3.53 -6.65
C ASP A 175 -2.53 3.07 -7.85
N SER A 176 -2.13 1.80 -7.89
CA SER A 176 -1.20 1.30 -8.91
C SER A 176 -1.78 0.15 -9.75
N PRO A 177 -1.26 -0.06 -10.97
CA PRO A 177 -1.55 -1.27 -11.76
C PRO A 177 -1.25 -2.57 -11.03
N ARG A 178 -0.26 -2.58 -10.12
CA ARG A 178 0.10 -3.76 -9.34
C ARG A 178 -0.95 -4.12 -8.29
N ASP A 179 -1.62 -3.12 -7.68
CA ASP A 179 -2.75 -3.38 -6.80
C ASP A 179 -3.88 -4.07 -7.54
N ILE A 180 -4.18 -3.60 -8.76
CA ILE A 180 -5.22 -4.17 -9.62
C ILE A 180 -4.86 -5.61 -10.02
N SER A 181 -3.62 -5.84 -10.47
CA SER A 181 -3.19 -7.18 -10.91
C SER A 181 -3.15 -8.19 -9.76
N SER A 182 -2.59 -7.79 -8.61
CA SER A 182 -2.48 -8.66 -7.43
C SER A 182 -3.84 -9.01 -6.84
N ALA A 183 -4.78 -8.05 -6.81
CA ALA A 183 -6.17 -8.31 -6.43
C ALA A 183 -6.79 -9.40 -7.31
N LYS A 184 -6.67 -9.26 -8.63
CA LYS A 184 -7.19 -10.23 -9.60
C LYS A 184 -6.57 -11.62 -9.46
N HIS A 185 -5.24 -11.69 -9.29
CA HIS A 185 -4.53 -12.96 -9.07
C HIS A 185 -4.99 -13.66 -7.79
N ALA A 186 -5.37 -12.89 -6.78
CA ALA A 186 -5.88 -13.41 -5.52
C ALA A 186 -7.40 -13.66 -5.49
N GLY A 187 -8.12 -13.37 -6.59
CA GLY A 187 -9.58 -13.50 -6.66
C GLY A 187 -10.34 -12.48 -5.84
N LEU A 188 -9.71 -11.33 -5.52
CA LEU A 188 -10.32 -10.25 -4.77
C LEU A 188 -10.82 -9.13 -5.68
N SER A 189 -11.82 -8.39 -5.21
CA SER A 189 -12.25 -7.15 -5.86
C SER A 189 -11.26 -6.01 -5.61
N VAL A 190 -11.23 -5.01 -6.52
CA VAL A 190 -10.36 -3.85 -6.37
C VAL A 190 -11.07 -2.56 -6.74
N ILE A 191 -10.95 -1.55 -5.88
CA ILE A 191 -11.27 -0.15 -6.15
C ILE A 191 -9.95 0.57 -6.38
N ALA A 192 -9.66 0.93 -7.62
CA ALA A 192 -8.50 1.74 -7.94
C ALA A 192 -8.75 3.21 -7.57
N VAL A 193 -7.75 3.90 -7.04
CA VAL A 193 -7.81 5.32 -6.70
C VAL A 193 -6.76 6.11 -7.48
N ALA A 194 -7.18 7.11 -8.27
CA ALA A 194 -6.26 7.91 -9.10
C ALA A 194 -5.58 9.02 -8.26
N THR A 195 -5.03 8.63 -7.10
CA THR A 195 -4.43 9.54 -6.12
C THR A 195 -2.91 9.44 -6.04
N GLY A 196 -2.31 8.40 -6.62
CA GLY A 196 -0.86 8.18 -6.63
C GLY A 196 -0.17 8.64 -7.91
N ALA A 197 0.76 7.80 -8.39
CA ALA A 197 1.58 8.11 -9.56
C ALA A 197 0.88 7.88 -10.91
N HIS A 198 -0.22 7.13 -10.93
CA HIS A 198 -0.96 6.75 -12.13
C HIS A 198 -2.24 7.56 -12.29
N SER A 199 -2.51 7.99 -13.53
CA SER A 199 -3.75 8.70 -13.87
C SER A 199 -4.96 7.76 -13.90
N TYR A 200 -6.15 8.34 -13.90
CA TYR A 200 -7.40 7.61 -14.09
C TYR A 200 -7.40 6.80 -15.40
N GLU A 201 -6.91 7.42 -16.48
CA GLU A 201 -6.83 6.84 -17.83
C GLU A 201 -5.80 5.71 -17.92
N GLU A 202 -4.75 5.76 -17.11
CA GLU A 202 -3.78 4.67 -16.98
C GLU A 202 -4.40 3.49 -16.22
N LEU A 203 -4.98 3.73 -15.05
CA LEU A 203 -5.53 2.69 -14.18
C LEU A 203 -6.72 1.94 -14.81
N ILE A 204 -7.62 2.63 -15.52
CA ILE A 204 -8.80 2.00 -16.12
C ILE A 204 -8.44 0.95 -17.19
N LYS A 205 -7.28 1.08 -17.84
CA LYS A 205 -6.76 0.10 -18.80
C LYS A 205 -6.46 -1.27 -18.16
N HIS A 206 -6.29 -1.30 -16.85
CA HIS A 206 -6.08 -2.53 -16.09
C HIS A 206 -7.39 -3.17 -15.59
N HIS A 207 -8.56 -2.60 -15.99
CA HIS A 207 -9.89 -3.12 -15.71
C HIS A 207 -10.16 -3.41 -14.22
N PRO A 208 -10.02 -2.43 -13.29
CA PRO A 208 -10.44 -2.60 -11.90
C PRO A 208 -11.95 -2.81 -11.80
N ASN A 209 -12.45 -3.39 -10.69
CA ASN A 209 -13.90 -3.53 -10.47
C ASN A 209 -14.59 -2.16 -10.33
N ALA A 210 -13.88 -1.20 -9.73
CA ALA A 210 -14.31 0.19 -9.66
C ALA A 210 -13.08 1.12 -9.65
N ILE A 211 -13.30 2.40 -9.96
CA ILE A 211 -12.22 3.40 -9.96
C ILE A 211 -12.76 4.73 -9.43
N LEU A 212 -12.00 5.35 -8.53
CA LEU A 212 -12.24 6.66 -7.97
C LEU A 212 -11.29 7.71 -8.55
N LYS A 213 -11.79 8.90 -8.79
CA LYS A 213 -11.01 10.05 -9.25
C LYS A 213 -10.15 10.60 -8.12
N LYS A 214 -9.25 11.53 -8.45
CA LYS A 214 -8.29 12.11 -7.48
C LYS A 214 -8.94 12.72 -6.23
N ASN A 215 -10.08 13.38 -6.37
CA ASN A 215 -10.77 14.08 -5.28
C ASN A 215 -12.04 13.34 -4.84
N TRP A 216 -11.90 12.06 -4.53
CA TRP A 216 -13.03 11.25 -4.04
C TRP A 216 -13.35 11.54 -2.57
N GLU A 217 -14.59 11.29 -2.20
CA GLU A 217 -15.12 11.44 -0.84
C GLU A 217 -15.67 10.10 -0.30
N TYR A 218 -16.06 10.09 0.98
CA TYR A 218 -16.66 8.92 1.62
C TYR A 218 -17.87 8.36 0.85
N SER A 219 -18.75 9.24 0.36
CA SER A 219 -19.92 8.86 -0.43
C SER A 219 -19.55 8.13 -1.72
N ASP A 220 -18.50 8.60 -2.41
CA ASP A 220 -18.04 7.97 -3.65
C ASP A 220 -17.51 6.55 -3.38
N LEU A 221 -16.74 6.38 -2.31
CA LEU A 221 -16.24 5.08 -1.89
C LEU A 221 -17.38 4.12 -1.55
N MET A 222 -18.38 4.56 -0.77
CA MET A 222 -19.51 3.73 -0.40
C MET A 222 -20.32 3.26 -1.61
N ILE A 223 -20.56 4.13 -2.60
CA ILE A 223 -21.21 3.77 -3.86
C ILE A 223 -20.43 2.65 -4.58
N MET A 224 -19.10 2.72 -4.60
CA MET A 224 -18.29 1.69 -5.26
C MET A 224 -18.31 0.36 -4.50
N ILE A 225 -18.29 0.40 -3.15
CA ILE A 225 -18.42 -0.79 -2.31
C ILE A 225 -19.80 -1.45 -2.53
N GLU A 226 -20.87 -0.68 -2.53
CA GLU A 226 -22.22 -1.19 -2.78
C GLU A 226 -22.37 -1.84 -4.16
N LYS A 227 -21.80 -1.22 -5.18
CA LYS A 227 -21.78 -1.77 -6.54
C LYS A 227 -21.06 -3.13 -6.61
N ILE A 228 -19.92 -3.27 -5.93
CA ILE A 228 -19.18 -4.53 -5.88
C ILE A 228 -19.94 -5.60 -5.09
N SER A 229 -20.55 -5.22 -3.97
CA SER A 229 -21.32 -6.15 -3.11
C SER A 229 -22.58 -6.69 -3.77
N SER A 230 -23.06 -6.02 -4.83
CA SER A 230 -24.30 -6.39 -5.54
C SER A 230 -24.03 -7.17 -6.84
N SER A 231 -22.78 -7.39 -7.20
CA SER A 231 -22.33 -8.07 -8.43
C SER A 231 -22.03 -9.54 -8.20
#